data_8182d9f6058fde6d1b7b07714ecf9952
#
_entry.id   8182d9f6058fde6d1b7b07714ecf9952
#
_cell.length_a   1.000
_cell.length_b   1.000
_cell.length_c   1.000
_cell.angle_alpha   90.00
_cell.angle_beta   90.00
_cell.angle_gamma   90.00
#
_symmetry.space_group_name_H-M   'P 1'
#
loop_
_entity.id
_entity.type
_entity.pdbx_description
1 polymer ?
#
loop_
_entity_poly.entity_id
_entity_poly.type
_entity_poly.pdbx_seq_one_letter_code
_entity_poly.pdbx_strand_id
1 'polypeptide(L)'
;MRLFRFRILALLVASVAPAWCADSFAAGPLVPGTGYEIKTVGDDFEDEAWEYVPNFPKSSNNMDKRTRNPGGFSKNGRWFEAALRGQPDHVARVETPPGGIPGSRGALMLRTLQSGIPGNPSFTHQQDDFIANVRAKVGGSISVAYEPSITTRVYMPPVEQWENRSGSQFAFRAGCRGGDENEEYWPGIFIQFDSETQNRARKDGISLAVRADGRGRDIRTLDVTQTGWWTFGISFTNDGRVHYYAKPGVEDLTQADHIASYTPYSMPCRRVETFFYDVFNQDDGKTWSTAWIVDDPKLFVVRGGEQLEAIGNRTVAAKPAAPQPRTQQRPVQKR
;
A
#
# COMPACT_ATOMS: atom_id res chain seq x y z
N MET A 1 -35.82 1.95 -89.67
CA MET A 1 -36.31 2.14 -88.31
C MET A 1 -35.27 1.46 -87.37
N ARG A 2 -34.31 2.19 -86.76
CA ARG A 2 -33.28 1.63 -85.91
C ARG A 2 -33.56 2.17 -84.46
N LEU A 3 -33.85 1.27 -83.53
CA LEU A 3 -34.02 1.54 -82.13
C LEU A 3 -32.68 1.68 -81.41
N PHE A 4 -32.42 2.88 -80.85
CA PHE A 4 -31.28 3.14 -79.99
C PHE A 4 -31.64 2.68 -78.54
N ARG A 5 -30.87 1.74 -78.02
CA ARG A 5 -30.95 1.36 -76.57
C ARG A 5 -29.94 2.21 -75.78
N PHE A 6 -30.44 3.06 -74.93
CA PHE A 6 -29.61 3.76 -73.92
C PHE A 6 -29.30 2.79 -72.77
N ARG A 7 -28.03 2.56 -72.48
CA ARG A 7 -27.57 1.88 -71.27
C ARG A 7 -27.25 2.97 -70.22
N ILE A 8 -27.99 2.94 -69.14
CA ILE A 8 -27.70 3.76 -67.95
C ILE A 8 -26.65 3.05 -67.15
N LEU A 9 -25.46 3.69 -67.00
CA LEU A 9 -24.38 3.23 -66.15
C LEU A 9 -24.55 3.84 -64.76
N ALA A 10 -24.93 3.01 -63.75
CA ALA A 10 -25.04 3.44 -62.36
C ALA A 10 -23.63 3.47 -61.77
N LEU A 11 -23.13 4.65 -61.41
CA LEU A 11 -21.89 4.81 -60.66
C LEU A 11 -22.20 4.56 -59.16
N LEU A 12 -21.68 3.48 -58.58
CA LEU A 12 -21.62 3.27 -57.15
C LEU A 12 -20.50 4.11 -56.56
N VAL A 13 -20.82 5.19 -55.87
CA VAL A 13 -19.88 5.93 -55.05
C VAL A 13 -19.78 5.22 -53.69
N ALA A 14 -18.67 4.46 -53.49
CA ALA A 14 -18.33 3.91 -52.18
C ALA A 14 -17.79 5.05 -51.31
N SER A 15 -18.57 5.47 -50.32
CA SER A 15 -18.12 6.39 -49.28
C SER A 15 -17.24 5.63 -48.31
N VAL A 16 -15.93 5.88 -48.42
CA VAL A 16 -14.94 5.44 -47.40
C VAL A 16 -15.06 6.41 -46.24
N ALA A 17 -15.72 5.99 -45.16
CA ALA A 17 -15.68 6.70 -43.89
C ALA A 17 -14.26 6.60 -43.30
N PRO A 18 -13.61 7.71 -42.90
CA PRO A 18 -12.34 7.63 -42.23
C PRO A 18 -12.57 6.92 -40.86
N ALA A 19 -11.90 5.77 -40.68
CA ALA A 19 -11.77 5.17 -39.37
C ALA A 19 -10.92 6.14 -38.53
N TRP A 20 -11.57 6.87 -37.63
CA TRP A 20 -10.87 7.60 -36.59
C TRP A 20 -10.25 6.54 -35.66
N CYS A 21 -8.95 6.27 -35.85
CA CYS A 21 -8.16 5.65 -34.78
C CYS A 21 -8.22 6.64 -33.61
N ALA A 22 -9.01 6.32 -32.61
CA ALA A 22 -8.87 6.96 -31.32
C ALA A 22 -7.48 6.54 -30.82
N ASP A 23 -6.50 7.42 -31.01
CA ASP A 23 -5.24 7.32 -30.30
C ASP A 23 -5.60 7.23 -28.82
N SER A 24 -5.47 6.05 -28.23
CA SER A 24 -5.50 5.89 -26.80
C SER A 24 -4.24 6.58 -26.27
N PHE A 25 -4.33 7.89 -26.06
CA PHE A 25 -3.33 8.60 -25.27
C PHE A 25 -3.24 7.86 -23.94
N ALA A 26 -2.07 7.29 -23.65
CA ALA A 26 -1.79 6.77 -22.33
C ALA A 26 -2.15 7.88 -21.34
N ALA A 27 -3.09 7.59 -20.44
CA ALA A 27 -3.51 8.57 -19.44
C ALA A 27 -2.24 9.02 -18.68
N GLY A 28 -2.07 10.32 -18.56
CA GLY A 28 -0.95 10.88 -17.79
C GLY A 28 -0.98 10.37 -16.34
N PRO A 29 0.12 10.51 -15.60
CA PRO A 29 0.16 10.08 -14.21
C PRO A 29 -0.96 10.71 -13.40
N LEU A 30 -1.78 9.88 -12.76
CA LEU A 30 -2.85 10.33 -11.85
C LEU A 30 -2.22 10.81 -10.54
N VAL A 31 -2.54 12.04 -10.13
CA VAL A 31 -2.08 12.58 -8.83
C VAL A 31 -2.82 11.86 -7.69
N PRO A 32 -2.10 11.21 -6.75
CA PRO A 32 -2.73 10.57 -5.59
C PRO A 32 -3.49 11.58 -4.72
N GLY A 33 -4.65 11.17 -4.21
CA GLY A 33 -5.56 12.08 -3.50
C GLY A 33 -6.65 12.68 -4.38
N THR A 34 -6.60 12.44 -5.71
CA THR A 34 -7.65 12.87 -6.62
C THR A 34 -8.87 11.98 -6.51
N GLY A 35 -10.06 12.59 -6.46
CA GLY A 35 -11.35 11.90 -6.51
C GLY A 35 -12.02 11.75 -5.16
N TYR A 36 -12.78 10.66 -4.99
CA TYR A 36 -13.59 10.36 -3.81
C TYR A 36 -12.77 9.58 -2.78
N GLU A 37 -12.67 10.10 -1.56
CA GLU A 37 -12.03 9.42 -0.43
C GLU A 37 -12.94 8.30 0.10
N ILE A 38 -12.40 7.10 0.21
CA ILE A 38 -13.06 5.96 0.88
C ILE A 38 -12.81 6.06 2.39
N LYS A 39 -13.65 6.77 3.10
CA LYS A 39 -13.46 7.14 4.52
C LYS A 39 -13.39 5.95 5.49
N THR A 40 -13.87 4.78 5.07
CA THR A 40 -13.80 3.56 5.87
C THR A 40 -12.43 2.90 5.84
N VAL A 41 -11.53 3.34 4.95
CA VAL A 41 -10.16 2.83 4.77
C VAL A 41 -9.15 3.88 5.22
N GLY A 42 -8.03 3.40 5.76
CA GLY A 42 -7.03 4.29 6.36
C GLY A 42 -7.41 4.72 7.78
N ASP A 43 -6.71 5.69 8.33
CA ASP A 43 -6.89 6.14 9.72
C ASP A 43 -6.21 7.49 9.93
N ASP A 44 -6.81 8.39 10.67
CA ASP A 44 -6.21 9.66 11.06
C ASP A 44 -5.52 9.59 12.44
N PHE A 45 -5.67 8.47 13.15
CA PHE A 45 -5.12 8.20 14.47
C PHE A 45 -5.48 9.25 15.55
N GLU A 46 -6.54 10.03 15.33
CA GLU A 46 -6.97 11.06 16.28
C GLU A 46 -7.71 10.51 17.51
N ASP A 47 -8.27 9.31 17.41
CA ASP A 47 -8.92 8.64 18.53
C ASP A 47 -7.88 8.28 19.62
N GLU A 48 -7.97 8.92 20.79
CA GLU A 48 -7.07 8.64 21.93
C GLU A 48 -7.18 7.20 22.43
N ALA A 49 -8.30 6.54 22.17
CA ALA A 49 -8.53 5.13 22.49
C ALA A 49 -8.05 4.16 21.41
N TRP A 50 -7.37 4.67 20.39
CA TRP A 50 -6.83 3.82 19.31
C TRP A 50 -5.87 2.77 19.88
N GLU A 51 -6.10 1.51 19.54
CA GLU A 51 -5.33 0.39 20.07
C GLU A 51 -5.16 -0.71 19.03
N TYR A 52 -3.96 -1.29 18.99
CA TYR A 52 -3.65 -2.50 18.24
C TYR A 52 -3.47 -3.67 19.20
N VAL A 53 -4.14 -4.80 18.94
CA VAL A 53 -4.01 -6.05 19.68
C VAL A 53 -3.01 -6.93 18.94
N PRO A 54 -1.77 -7.08 19.43
CA PRO A 54 -0.74 -7.85 18.75
C PRO A 54 -0.99 -9.36 18.88
N ASN A 55 -0.45 -10.11 17.94
CA ASN A 55 -0.41 -11.58 17.95
C ASN A 55 1.04 -12.07 18.12
N PHE A 56 1.26 -12.93 19.09
CA PHE A 56 2.56 -13.58 19.29
C PHE A 56 2.38 -15.10 19.55
N PRO A 57 3.23 -15.95 18.91
CA PRO A 57 4.22 -15.62 17.91
C PRO A 57 3.57 -15.08 16.64
N LYS A 58 4.28 -14.20 15.93
CA LYS A 58 3.82 -13.58 14.68
C LYS A 58 3.40 -14.60 13.64
N SER A 59 2.46 -14.23 12.77
CA SER A 59 2.06 -15.08 11.65
C SER A 59 3.21 -15.34 10.67
N SER A 60 3.19 -16.46 9.99
CA SER A 60 4.29 -16.88 9.09
C SER A 60 3.76 -17.77 8.01
N ASN A 61 2.79 -17.78 7.39
CA ASN A 61 2.33 -18.61 6.27
C ASN A 61 3.30 -19.74 5.85
N ASN A 62 3.71 -20.56 6.81
CA ASN A 62 4.59 -21.72 6.62
C ASN A 62 6.03 -21.41 6.16
N MET A 63 6.59 -20.23 6.48
CA MET A 63 7.96 -19.85 6.08
C MET A 63 9.05 -20.67 6.80
N ASP A 64 8.78 -21.12 8.04
CA ASP A 64 9.67 -21.95 8.88
C ASP A 64 9.16 -23.38 9.03
N LYS A 65 8.34 -23.85 8.10
CA LYS A 65 7.66 -25.16 8.13
C LYS A 65 6.60 -25.26 9.24
N ARG A 66 6.14 -24.14 9.80
CA ARG A 66 5.06 -24.04 10.77
C ARG A 66 4.11 -22.95 10.34
N THR A 67 2.89 -23.28 10.00
CA THR A 67 1.87 -22.29 9.69
C THR A 67 1.40 -21.62 10.98
N ARG A 68 1.48 -20.29 11.02
CA ARG A 68 0.90 -19.44 12.06
C ARG A 68 -0.09 -18.49 11.41
N ASN A 69 -1.33 -18.56 11.81
CA ASN A 69 -2.36 -17.69 11.25
C ASN A 69 -2.26 -16.27 11.84
N PRO A 70 -2.56 -15.23 11.05
CA PRO A 70 -2.61 -13.88 11.56
C PRO A 70 -3.74 -13.73 12.59
N GLY A 71 -3.45 -13.02 13.67
CA GLY A 71 -4.40 -12.76 14.76
C GLY A 71 -4.32 -11.34 15.28
N GLY A 72 -3.32 -10.55 14.87
CA GLY A 72 -3.16 -9.17 15.24
C GLY A 72 -4.11 -8.25 14.46
N PHE A 73 -4.73 -7.28 15.16
CA PHE A 73 -5.69 -6.35 14.57
C PHE A 73 -5.82 -5.05 15.36
N SER A 74 -6.17 -3.96 14.70
CA SER A 74 -6.60 -2.74 15.38
C SER A 74 -8.05 -2.86 15.84
N LYS A 75 -8.38 -2.33 17.04
CA LYS A 75 -9.76 -2.42 17.58
C LYS A 75 -10.81 -1.79 16.67
N ASN A 76 -10.45 -0.77 15.89
CA ASN A 76 -11.34 -0.18 14.90
C ASN A 76 -11.49 -1.01 13.61
N GLY A 77 -10.78 -2.15 13.52
CA GLY A 77 -10.84 -3.08 12.40
C GLY A 77 -10.30 -2.54 11.07
N ARG A 78 -9.45 -1.49 11.11
CA ARG A 78 -8.86 -0.87 9.92
C ARG A 78 -7.51 -1.46 9.54
N TRP A 79 -6.83 -2.13 10.50
CA TRP A 79 -5.50 -2.71 10.34
C TRP A 79 -5.43 -4.13 10.85
N PHE A 80 -4.57 -4.93 10.26
CA PHE A 80 -4.37 -6.31 10.67
C PHE A 80 -2.94 -6.80 10.38
N GLU A 81 -2.61 -7.93 10.99
CA GLU A 81 -1.34 -8.63 10.83
C GLU A 81 -1.22 -9.29 9.46
N ALA A 82 -0.08 -9.16 8.82
CA ALA A 82 0.21 -9.85 7.56
C ALA A 82 0.37 -11.37 7.77
N ALA A 83 -0.29 -12.16 6.94
CA ALA A 83 -0.23 -13.62 7.04
C ALA A 83 1.17 -14.20 6.75
N LEU A 84 1.96 -13.52 5.91
CA LEU A 84 3.24 -14.02 5.46
C LEU A 84 4.41 -13.63 6.39
N ARG A 85 4.42 -12.40 6.91
CA ARG A 85 5.57 -11.82 7.60
C ARG A 85 5.29 -11.31 9.01
N GLY A 86 4.05 -11.37 9.45
CA GLY A 86 3.66 -10.88 10.76
C GLY A 86 3.38 -9.39 10.78
N GLN A 87 3.54 -8.82 11.95
CA GLN A 87 3.27 -7.42 12.30
C GLN A 87 4.51 -6.80 12.97
N PRO A 88 4.70 -5.47 12.97
CA PRO A 88 5.70 -4.83 13.79
C PRO A 88 5.54 -5.20 15.27
N ASP A 89 6.67 -5.36 16.00
CA ASP A 89 6.66 -5.73 17.43
C ASP A 89 6.05 -4.64 18.31
N HIS A 90 6.14 -3.39 17.86
CA HIS A 90 5.55 -2.25 18.55
C HIS A 90 4.73 -1.41 17.58
N VAL A 91 3.44 -1.37 17.83
CA VAL A 91 2.44 -0.58 17.10
C VAL A 91 1.70 0.26 18.11
N ALA A 92 1.89 1.57 18.12
CA ALA A 92 1.30 2.45 19.11
C ALA A 92 0.91 3.81 18.54
N ARG A 93 -0.24 4.33 18.97
CA ARG A 93 -0.55 5.74 18.79
C ARG A 93 0.41 6.59 19.61
N VAL A 94 0.94 7.65 19.01
CA VAL A 94 1.83 8.62 19.63
C VAL A 94 1.32 10.03 19.36
N GLU A 95 1.83 11.02 20.09
CA GLU A 95 1.62 12.43 19.72
C GLU A 95 2.23 12.72 18.35
N THR A 96 1.54 13.49 17.54
CA THR A 96 2.04 13.89 16.22
C THR A 96 3.34 14.67 16.36
N PRO A 97 4.45 14.20 15.76
CA PRO A 97 5.71 14.95 15.76
C PRO A 97 5.56 16.37 15.20
N PRO A 98 6.40 17.32 15.64
CA PRO A 98 6.38 18.69 15.14
C PRO A 98 6.45 18.78 13.62
N GLY A 99 5.71 19.70 13.03
CA GLY A 99 5.62 19.88 11.58
C GLY A 99 4.65 18.90 10.90
N GLY A 100 3.87 18.12 11.65
CA GLY A 100 2.80 17.28 11.16
C GLY A 100 1.61 18.05 10.59
N ILE A 101 0.57 17.33 10.20
CA ILE A 101 -0.65 17.91 9.64
C ILE A 101 -1.21 18.94 10.64
N PRO A 102 -1.54 20.17 10.18
CA PRO A 102 -2.12 21.17 11.06
C PRO A 102 -3.37 20.68 11.79
N GLY A 103 -3.30 20.67 13.13
CA GLY A 103 -4.40 20.20 14.00
C GLY A 103 -4.36 18.71 14.33
N SER A 104 -3.51 17.91 13.70
CA SER A 104 -3.28 16.52 14.09
C SER A 104 -2.64 16.45 15.49
N ARG A 105 -3.19 15.57 16.34
CA ARG A 105 -2.71 15.29 17.70
C ARG A 105 -2.20 13.88 17.87
N GLY A 106 -2.50 13.01 16.91
CA GLY A 106 -2.18 11.60 16.95
C GLY A 106 -1.63 11.07 15.63
N ALA A 107 -0.59 10.26 15.73
CA ALA A 107 0.02 9.54 14.63
C ALA A 107 0.37 8.11 15.08
N LEU A 108 0.70 7.23 14.16
CA LEU A 108 1.01 5.84 14.47
C LEU A 108 2.51 5.56 14.39
N MET A 109 3.11 5.11 15.48
CA MET A 109 4.48 4.63 15.52
C MET A 109 4.56 3.14 15.25
N LEU A 110 5.48 2.74 14.36
CA LEU A 110 5.79 1.38 13.97
C LEU A 110 7.27 1.09 14.21
N ARG A 111 7.58 0.04 14.98
CA ARG A 111 8.94 -0.45 15.22
C ARG A 111 8.96 -1.97 15.26
N THR A 112 10.10 -2.55 14.89
CA THR A 112 10.31 -3.98 15.03
C THR A 112 11.67 -4.29 15.62
N LEU A 113 11.73 -5.35 16.42
CA LEU A 113 12.94 -5.89 17.04
C LEU A 113 13.34 -7.20 16.36
N GLN A 114 12.34 -7.98 16.01
CA GLN A 114 12.48 -9.25 15.31
C GLN A 114 11.52 -9.28 14.14
N SER A 115 12.03 -9.01 12.95
CA SER A 115 11.20 -9.03 11.74
C SER A 115 11.09 -10.44 11.16
N GLY A 116 10.07 -10.67 10.37
CA GLY A 116 9.83 -11.96 9.76
C GLY A 116 9.39 -13.02 10.76
N ILE A 117 10.16 -14.09 10.95
CA ILE A 117 9.78 -15.23 11.79
C ILE A 117 10.60 -15.20 13.09
N PRO A 118 9.99 -14.98 14.24
CA PRO A 118 10.71 -14.95 15.52
C PRO A 118 11.52 -16.21 15.77
N GLY A 119 12.78 -16.03 16.17
CA GLY A 119 13.70 -17.13 16.46
C GLY A 119 14.26 -17.86 15.22
N ASN A 120 13.97 -17.36 14.03
CA ASN A 120 14.53 -17.86 12.78
C ASN A 120 15.12 -16.69 11.98
N PRO A 121 16.35 -16.25 12.31
CA PRO A 121 16.97 -15.12 11.64
C PRO A 121 17.02 -15.36 10.14
N SER A 122 16.58 -14.38 9.38
CA SER A 122 16.67 -14.37 7.93
C SER A 122 17.80 -13.42 7.52
N PHE A 123 18.59 -13.81 6.58
CA PHE A 123 19.68 -12.98 6.06
C PHE A 123 19.26 -12.08 4.91
N THR A 124 18.01 -12.18 4.49
CA THR A 124 17.46 -11.42 3.36
C THR A 124 16.06 -10.90 3.69
N HIS A 125 15.83 -9.62 3.42
CA HIS A 125 14.49 -8.99 3.49
C HIS A 125 13.80 -9.14 4.86
N GLN A 126 14.50 -8.72 5.89
CA GLN A 126 13.98 -8.64 7.25
C GLN A 126 12.92 -7.54 7.32
N GLN A 127 11.65 -7.91 7.33
CA GLN A 127 10.54 -6.96 7.40
C GLN A 127 9.34 -7.56 8.11
N ASP A 128 8.59 -6.69 8.78
CA ASP A 128 7.23 -6.94 9.25
C ASP A 128 6.26 -6.06 8.46
N ASP A 129 5.09 -6.59 8.15
CA ASP A 129 4.11 -5.94 7.30
C ASP A 129 2.86 -5.53 8.12
N PHE A 130 2.48 -4.27 8.07
CA PHE A 130 1.30 -3.73 8.74
C PHE A 130 0.24 -3.38 7.70
N ILE A 131 -0.84 -4.16 7.63
CA ILE A 131 -1.76 -4.22 6.48
C ILE A 131 -3.05 -3.43 6.75
N ALA A 132 -3.43 -2.54 5.81
CA ALA A 132 -4.73 -1.89 5.81
C ALA A 132 -5.85 -2.84 5.37
N ASN A 133 -6.99 -2.81 6.07
CA ASN A 133 -8.10 -3.71 5.81
C ASN A 133 -9.01 -3.23 4.67
N VAL A 134 -8.43 -2.99 3.50
CA VAL A 134 -9.16 -2.46 2.33
C VAL A 134 -10.27 -3.42 1.88
N ARG A 135 -9.93 -4.69 1.65
CA ARG A 135 -10.89 -5.69 1.10
C ARG A 135 -12.18 -5.82 1.91
N ALA A 136 -12.08 -5.85 3.22
CA ALA A 136 -13.26 -5.94 4.07
C ALA A 136 -14.07 -4.64 4.06
N LYS A 137 -13.41 -3.50 3.89
CA LYS A 137 -14.04 -2.17 3.91
C LYS A 137 -14.72 -1.77 2.60
N VAL A 138 -14.33 -2.38 1.47
CA VAL A 138 -14.94 -2.11 0.15
C VAL A 138 -15.60 -3.36 -0.46
N GLY A 139 -15.65 -4.47 0.29
CA GLY A 139 -16.28 -5.71 -0.18
C GLY A 139 -15.48 -6.50 -1.22
N GLY A 140 -14.18 -6.26 -1.36
CA GLY A 140 -13.32 -6.97 -2.30
C GLY A 140 -12.10 -6.17 -2.75
N SER A 141 -11.51 -6.57 -3.87
CA SER A 141 -10.43 -5.81 -4.51
C SER A 141 -10.98 -4.71 -5.42
N ILE A 142 -10.25 -3.60 -5.55
CA ILE A 142 -10.63 -2.44 -6.34
C ILE A 142 -10.05 -2.58 -7.76
N SER A 143 -10.90 -2.55 -8.79
CA SER A 143 -10.42 -2.54 -10.17
C SER A 143 -9.68 -1.24 -10.48
N VAL A 144 -8.59 -1.30 -11.26
CA VAL A 144 -7.88 -0.11 -11.75
C VAL A 144 -8.74 0.78 -12.64
N ALA A 145 -9.87 0.27 -13.16
CA ALA A 145 -10.87 1.07 -13.88
C ALA A 145 -11.50 2.18 -13.01
N TYR A 146 -11.43 2.04 -11.69
CA TYR A 146 -11.83 3.09 -10.74
C TYR A 146 -10.71 4.11 -10.50
N GLU A 147 -9.53 3.90 -11.06
CA GLU A 147 -8.34 4.74 -10.90
C GLU A 147 -8.04 5.02 -9.42
N PRO A 148 -7.73 3.96 -8.64
CA PRO A 148 -7.45 4.09 -7.23
C PRO A 148 -6.12 4.78 -6.97
N SER A 149 -6.04 5.52 -5.85
CA SER A 149 -4.80 6.08 -5.36
C SER A 149 -4.76 6.07 -3.84
N ILE A 150 -3.55 6.04 -3.29
CA ILE A 150 -3.31 5.95 -1.85
C ILE A 150 -2.31 7.02 -1.48
N THR A 151 -2.57 7.76 -0.40
CA THR A 151 -1.65 8.75 0.18
C THR A 151 -1.33 8.40 1.62
N THR A 152 -0.19 8.84 2.13
CA THR A 152 0.17 8.76 3.54
C THR A 152 1.22 9.82 3.88
N ARG A 153 1.29 10.22 5.14
CA ARG A 153 2.37 11.03 5.68
C ARG A 153 3.30 10.12 6.47
N VAL A 154 4.60 10.28 6.26
CA VAL A 154 5.62 9.48 6.93
C VAL A 154 6.63 10.44 7.56
N TYR A 155 6.85 10.30 8.85
CA TYR A 155 7.87 11.04 9.57
C TYR A 155 9.18 10.23 9.59
N MET A 156 10.20 10.80 8.99
CA MET A 156 11.57 10.31 9.06
C MET A 156 12.26 10.98 10.26
N PRO A 157 12.58 10.26 11.32
CA PRO A 157 13.28 10.87 12.45
C PRO A 157 14.69 11.37 12.03
N PRO A 158 15.36 12.21 12.85
CA PRO A 158 16.75 12.58 12.61
C PRO A 158 17.64 11.36 12.38
N VAL A 159 18.61 11.46 11.45
CA VAL A 159 19.45 10.32 11.00
C VAL A 159 20.15 9.61 12.15
N GLU A 160 20.52 10.34 13.18
CA GLU A 160 21.21 9.81 14.37
C GLU A 160 20.34 8.84 15.17
N GLN A 161 19.03 8.84 14.92
CA GLN A 161 18.05 7.92 15.55
C GLN A 161 17.75 6.69 14.70
N TRP A 162 18.36 6.60 13.51
CA TRP A 162 18.11 5.46 12.63
C TRP A 162 18.90 4.23 13.06
N GLU A 163 18.32 3.06 12.81
CA GLU A 163 19.10 1.82 12.84
C GLU A 163 20.26 1.95 11.86
N ASN A 164 21.48 1.83 12.37
CA ASN A 164 22.68 1.93 11.53
C ASN A 164 22.89 0.66 10.71
N ARG A 165 22.04 0.48 9.70
CA ARG A 165 22.03 -0.65 8.78
C ARG A 165 21.75 -0.17 7.37
N SER A 166 22.65 -0.43 6.44
CA SER A 166 22.41 -0.12 5.03
C SER A 166 21.31 -0.97 4.42
N GLY A 167 20.60 -0.39 3.46
CA GLY A 167 19.48 -1.00 2.75
C GLY A 167 18.14 -0.41 3.10
N SER A 168 17.05 -1.12 2.77
CA SER A 168 15.70 -0.67 3.04
C SER A 168 15.44 -0.60 4.53
N GLN A 169 14.88 0.53 4.98
CA GLN A 169 14.53 0.79 6.37
C GLN A 169 13.01 0.77 6.58
N PHE A 170 12.28 1.29 5.60
CA PHE A 170 10.83 1.37 5.61
C PHE A 170 10.30 1.33 4.19
N ALA A 171 9.07 0.84 4.00
CA ALA A 171 8.38 0.98 2.73
C ALA A 171 6.89 1.24 2.91
N PHE A 172 6.35 2.04 1.99
CA PHE A 172 4.92 2.20 1.77
C PHE A 172 4.56 1.50 0.46
N ARG A 173 3.67 0.51 0.54
CA ARG A 173 3.40 -0.41 -0.57
C ARG A 173 1.91 -0.62 -0.79
N ALA A 174 1.56 -1.10 -1.98
CA ALA A 174 0.24 -1.61 -2.30
C ALA A 174 0.29 -3.11 -2.63
N GLY A 175 -0.74 -3.86 -2.26
CA GLY A 175 -0.98 -5.21 -2.73
C GLY A 175 -1.80 -5.17 -4.01
N CYS A 176 -1.25 -5.72 -5.08
CA CYS A 176 -1.83 -5.69 -6.41
C CYS A 176 -2.01 -7.10 -6.98
N ARG A 177 -2.98 -7.23 -7.88
CA ARG A 177 -3.07 -8.37 -8.78
C ARG A 177 -2.98 -7.91 -10.23
N GLY A 178 -2.22 -8.64 -11.02
CA GLY A 178 -1.99 -8.31 -12.41
C GLY A 178 -1.52 -9.49 -13.23
N GLY A 179 -1.03 -9.21 -14.44
CA GLY A 179 -0.60 -10.23 -15.36
C GLY A 179 -1.75 -11.09 -15.90
N ASP A 180 -1.40 -12.13 -16.67
CA ASP A 180 -2.38 -13.01 -17.31
C ASP A 180 -2.98 -14.03 -16.33
N GLU A 181 -2.21 -14.46 -15.35
CA GLU A 181 -2.61 -15.43 -14.32
C GLU A 181 -3.18 -14.79 -13.06
N ASN A 182 -3.39 -13.45 -13.07
CA ASN A 182 -3.87 -12.69 -11.92
C ASN A 182 -2.98 -12.85 -10.67
N GLU A 183 -1.67 -12.78 -10.90
CA GLU A 183 -0.64 -12.93 -9.88
C GLU A 183 -0.64 -11.78 -8.88
N GLU A 184 -0.26 -12.08 -7.65
CA GLU A 184 -0.09 -11.08 -6.60
C GLU A 184 1.32 -10.49 -6.62
N TYR A 185 1.43 -9.16 -6.52
CA TYR A 185 2.70 -8.46 -6.42
C TYR A 185 2.55 -7.14 -5.65
N TRP A 186 3.69 -6.54 -5.25
CA TRP A 186 3.68 -5.45 -4.28
C TRP A 186 4.54 -4.26 -4.74
N PRO A 187 3.99 -3.34 -5.56
CA PRO A 187 4.65 -2.07 -5.86
C PRO A 187 4.77 -1.22 -4.60
N GLY A 188 5.78 -0.35 -4.53
CA GLY A 188 5.98 0.48 -3.35
C GLY A 188 7.10 1.50 -3.49
N ILE A 189 7.14 2.40 -2.53
CA ILE A 189 8.19 3.39 -2.29
C ILE A 189 8.98 2.92 -1.08
N PHE A 190 10.29 2.80 -1.22
CA PHE A 190 11.21 2.31 -0.20
C PHE A 190 12.11 3.45 0.26
N ILE A 191 12.22 3.65 1.56
CA ILE A 191 13.22 4.51 2.18
C ILE A 191 14.47 3.66 2.39
N GLN A 192 15.57 4.03 1.73
CA GLN A 192 16.85 3.33 1.81
C GLN A 192 17.88 4.19 2.53
N PHE A 193 18.72 3.55 3.30
CA PHE A 193 19.83 4.16 4.01
C PHE A 193 21.16 3.56 3.55
N ASP A 194 22.12 4.41 3.27
CA ASP A 194 23.51 4.06 2.97
C ASP A 194 24.37 4.50 4.16
N SER A 195 24.73 3.56 5.02
CA SER A 195 25.57 3.83 6.19
C SER A 195 27.05 3.95 5.81
N GLU A 196 27.70 5.02 6.22
CA GLU A 196 29.14 5.21 6.02
C GLU A 196 29.99 4.12 6.72
N THR A 197 29.50 3.61 7.84
CA THR A 197 30.19 2.59 8.62
C THR A 197 30.05 1.18 8.06
N GLN A 198 28.95 0.89 7.35
CA GLN A 198 28.70 -0.45 6.82
C GLN A 198 29.05 -0.61 5.33
N ASN A 199 28.75 0.38 4.50
CA ASN A 199 28.95 0.28 3.05
C ASN A 199 30.19 1.00 2.54
N ARG A 200 31.03 1.54 3.43
CA ARG A 200 32.13 2.42 3.05
C ARG A 200 31.67 3.61 2.21
N ALA A 201 30.43 4.05 2.42
CA ALA A 201 29.95 5.31 1.88
C ALA A 201 30.82 6.45 2.39
N ARG A 202 30.91 7.55 1.65
CA ARG A 202 31.69 8.70 2.13
C ARG A 202 31.03 9.42 3.31
N LYS A 203 29.73 9.27 3.44
CA LYS A 203 28.87 9.76 4.52
C LYS A 203 27.53 9.02 4.47
N ASP A 204 26.81 9.07 5.57
CA ASP A 204 25.43 8.59 5.61
C ASP A 204 24.57 9.26 4.56
N GLY A 205 23.72 8.49 3.89
CA GLY A 205 22.85 8.95 2.83
C GLY A 205 21.47 8.29 2.88
N ILE A 206 20.44 9.05 2.56
CA ILE A 206 19.07 8.55 2.46
C ILE A 206 18.60 8.71 1.02
N SER A 207 17.88 7.71 0.52
CA SER A 207 17.26 7.81 -0.80
C SER A 207 15.91 7.12 -0.83
N LEU A 208 15.08 7.52 -1.79
CA LEU A 208 13.87 6.80 -2.16
C LEU A 208 14.15 5.90 -3.36
N ALA A 209 13.66 4.68 -3.29
CA ALA A 209 13.62 3.77 -4.41
C ALA A 209 12.19 3.28 -4.62
N VAL A 210 11.85 2.90 -5.86
CA VAL A 210 10.52 2.37 -6.17
C VAL A 210 10.63 1.00 -6.84
N ARG A 211 9.66 0.12 -6.59
CA ARG A 211 9.53 -1.15 -7.30
C ARG A 211 9.21 -0.88 -8.77
N ALA A 212 10.13 -1.23 -9.67
CA ALA A 212 10.13 -0.66 -11.01
C ALA A 212 10.18 -1.67 -12.15
N ASP A 213 11.26 -2.44 -12.26
CA ASP A 213 11.55 -3.16 -13.49
C ASP A 213 10.78 -4.48 -13.65
N GLY A 214 10.93 -5.10 -14.83
CA GLY A 214 10.29 -6.37 -15.16
C GLY A 214 10.75 -7.57 -14.32
N ARG A 215 11.79 -7.41 -13.49
CA ARG A 215 12.25 -8.40 -12.51
C ARG A 215 11.85 -8.05 -11.08
N GLY A 216 11.10 -6.98 -10.88
CA GLY A 216 10.70 -6.50 -9.55
C GLY A 216 11.84 -5.93 -8.72
N ARG A 217 12.88 -5.37 -9.35
CA ARG A 217 13.95 -4.67 -8.63
C ARG A 217 13.53 -3.26 -8.27
N ASP A 218 14.08 -2.78 -7.17
CA ASP A 218 13.92 -1.40 -6.74
C ASP A 218 14.93 -0.50 -7.44
N ILE A 219 14.45 0.62 -7.96
CA ILE A 219 15.28 1.63 -8.65
C ILE A 219 15.27 2.90 -7.82
N ARG A 220 16.47 3.40 -7.47
CA ARG A 220 16.65 4.69 -6.81
C ARG A 220 16.11 5.81 -7.69
N THR A 221 15.27 6.65 -7.12
CA THR A 221 14.57 7.72 -7.84
C THR A 221 14.88 9.10 -7.32
N LEU A 222 15.14 9.22 -6.01
CA LEU A 222 15.30 10.53 -5.36
C LEU A 222 16.25 10.42 -4.18
N ASP A 223 17.14 11.41 -4.03
CA ASP A 223 17.96 11.58 -2.83
C ASP A 223 17.20 12.41 -1.80
N VAL A 224 17.11 11.90 -0.57
CA VAL A 224 16.47 12.59 0.54
C VAL A 224 17.50 13.50 1.21
N THR A 225 17.29 14.82 1.10
CA THR A 225 18.21 15.83 1.64
C THR A 225 17.80 16.35 3.01
N GLN A 226 16.58 16.03 3.46
CA GLN A 226 16.05 16.45 4.76
C GLN A 226 15.16 15.35 5.35
N THR A 227 15.28 15.12 6.65
CA THR A 227 14.37 14.30 7.45
C THR A 227 13.12 15.09 7.87
N GLY A 228 12.27 14.53 8.71
CA GLY A 228 10.98 15.10 9.08
C GLY A 228 9.84 14.51 8.26
N TRP A 229 8.75 15.24 8.14
CA TRP A 229 7.56 14.77 7.44
C TRP A 229 7.73 14.74 5.92
N TRP A 230 7.21 13.68 5.31
CA TRP A 230 7.11 13.48 3.88
C TRP A 230 5.71 12.97 3.53
N THR A 231 5.18 13.45 2.40
CA THR A 231 3.96 12.90 1.82
C THR A 231 4.32 11.94 0.70
N PHE A 232 3.84 10.70 0.80
CA PHE A 232 3.97 9.67 -0.23
C PHE A 232 2.62 9.37 -0.86
N GLY A 233 2.66 9.00 -2.15
CA GLY A 233 1.48 8.56 -2.86
C GLY A 233 1.77 7.52 -3.93
N ILE A 234 0.82 6.62 -4.11
CA ILE A 234 0.82 5.62 -5.18
C ILE A 234 -0.52 5.70 -5.88
N SER A 235 -0.53 5.79 -7.20
CA SER A 235 -1.76 5.75 -8.00
C SER A 235 -1.68 4.75 -9.13
N PHE A 236 -2.84 4.32 -9.61
CA PHE A 236 -2.99 3.31 -10.63
C PHE A 236 -3.88 3.85 -11.74
N THR A 237 -3.42 3.78 -12.98
CA THR A 237 -4.21 4.15 -14.15
C THR A 237 -4.81 2.92 -14.83
N ASN A 238 -5.83 3.13 -15.65
CA ASN A 238 -6.58 2.06 -16.28
C ASN A 238 -5.73 1.16 -17.22
N ASP A 239 -4.59 1.65 -17.69
CA ASP A 239 -3.60 0.87 -18.43
C ASP A 239 -2.76 -0.08 -17.55
N GLY A 240 -2.97 -0.07 -16.23
CA GLY A 240 -2.29 -0.90 -15.26
C GLY A 240 -0.91 -0.40 -14.84
N ARG A 241 -0.53 0.83 -15.20
CA ARG A 241 0.70 1.45 -14.71
C ARG A 241 0.56 1.91 -13.27
N VAL A 242 1.67 1.86 -12.55
CA VAL A 242 1.82 2.37 -11.19
C VAL A 242 2.61 3.66 -11.24
N HIS A 243 2.09 4.70 -10.62
CA HIS A 243 2.73 6.00 -10.52
C HIS A 243 3.07 6.30 -9.07
N TYR A 244 4.29 6.77 -8.84
CA TYR A 244 4.84 7.03 -7.53
C TYR A 244 5.07 8.52 -7.35
N TYR A 245 4.72 9.02 -6.16
CA TYR A 245 4.82 10.42 -5.80
C TYR A 245 5.45 10.56 -4.42
N ALA A 246 6.31 11.56 -4.26
CA ALA A 246 6.91 11.88 -2.97
C ALA A 246 7.33 13.33 -2.92
N LYS A 247 7.10 13.98 -1.78
CA LYS A 247 7.65 15.30 -1.48
C LYS A 247 7.89 15.47 0.02
N PRO A 248 8.81 16.35 0.43
CA PRO A 248 8.92 16.77 1.82
C PRO A 248 7.70 17.58 2.24
N GLY A 249 7.34 17.50 3.53
CA GLY A 249 6.18 18.17 4.12
C GLY A 249 4.92 17.31 4.16
N VAL A 250 3.83 17.90 4.62
CA VAL A 250 2.54 17.23 4.88
C VAL A 250 1.43 17.63 3.89
N GLU A 251 1.71 18.59 3.01
CA GLU A 251 0.75 19.08 2.04
C GLU A 251 0.39 17.99 1.02
N ASP A 252 -0.79 18.15 0.42
CA ASP A 252 -1.25 17.26 -0.63
C ASP A 252 -0.30 17.23 -1.84
N LEU A 253 -0.24 16.09 -2.49
CA LEU A 253 0.58 15.86 -3.68
C LEU A 253 0.03 16.62 -4.88
N THR A 254 0.94 17.00 -5.76
CA THR A 254 0.66 17.66 -7.05
C THR A 254 1.34 16.90 -8.18
N GLN A 255 1.08 17.29 -9.42
CA GLN A 255 1.76 16.69 -10.57
C GLN A 255 3.29 16.88 -10.53
N ALA A 256 3.78 17.95 -9.89
CA ALA A 256 5.22 18.22 -9.77
C ALA A 256 5.94 17.23 -8.82
N ASP A 257 5.20 16.55 -7.95
CA ASP A 257 5.73 15.60 -6.96
C ASP A 257 5.85 14.18 -7.51
N HIS A 258 5.57 13.99 -8.82
CA HIS A 258 5.71 12.71 -9.50
C HIS A 258 7.18 12.31 -9.61
N ILE A 259 7.56 11.14 -9.10
CA ILE A 259 8.94 10.66 -9.09
C ILE A 259 9.20 9.52 -10.07
N ALA A 260 8.19 8.72 -10.41
CA ALA A 260 8.34 7.60 -11.36
C ALA A 260 7.00 7.00 -11.78
N SER A 261 7.01 6.30 -12.92
CA SER A 261 5.90 5.46 -13.41
C SER A 261 6.44 4.17 -14.01
N TYR A 262 5.95 3.02 -13.52
CA TYR A 262 6.41 1.71 -13.98
C TYR A 262 5.26 0.71 -14.10
N THR A 263 5.58 -0.42 -14.74
CA THR A 263 4.81 -1.65 -14.70
C THR A 263 5.69 -2.73 -14.07
N PRO A 264 5.74 -2.80 -12.71
CA PRO A 264 6.62 -3.72 -12.01
C PRO A 264 6.36 -5.19 -12.42
N TYR A 265 7.41 -5.99 -12.49
CA TYR A 265 7.38 -7.39 -12.94
C TYR A 265 6.86 -7.59 -14.36
N SER A 266 6.78 -6.52 -15.17
CA SER A 266 6.08 -6.51 -16.46
C SER A 266 4.60 -6.92 -16.37
N MET A 267 3.99 -6.79 -15.19
CA MET A 267 2.59 -7.14 -14.92
C MET A 267 1.74 -5.86 -14.77
N PRO A 268 0.93 -5.49 -15.76
CA PRO A 268 -0.03 -4.41 -15.59
C PRO A 268 -0.98 -4.71 -14.41
N CYS A 269 -1.14 -3.74 -13.51
CA CYS A 269 -2.07 -3.85 -12.40
C CYS A 269 -3.50 -3.92 -12.94
N ARG A 270 -4.27 -4.88 -12.46
CA ARG A 270 -5.70 -5.00 -12.76
C ARG A 270 -6.58 -4.69 -11.57
N ARG A 271 -6.07 -4.98 -10.36
CA ARG A 271 -6.79 -4.78 -9.10
C ARG A 271 -5.83 -4.38 -7.99
N VAL A 272 -6.28 -3.47 -7.14
CA VAL A 272 -5.65 -3.11 -5.87
C VAL A 272 -6.40 -3.82 -4.74
N GLU A 273 -5.69 -4.54 -3.88
CA GLU A 273 -6.28 -5.34 -2.80
C GLU A 273 -6.13 -4.67 -1.44
N THR A 274 -5.00 -4.01 -1.23
CA THR A 274 -4.66 -3.35 0.02
C THR A 274 -3.51 -2.37 -0.17
N PHE A 275 -3.16 -1.66 0.90
CA PHE A 275 -1.87 -1.03 1.07
C PHE A 275 -1.31 -1.35 2.45
N PHE A 276 -0.02 -1.16 2.65
CA PHE A 276 0.65 -1.55 3.87
C PHE A 276 1.99 -0.86 4.06
N TYR A 277 2.51 -0.99 5.26
CA TYR A 277 3.83 -0.53 5.64
C TYR A 277 4.72 -1.71 5.94
N ASP A 278 5.96 -1.68 5.42
CA ASP A 278 7.01 -2.61 5.80
C ASP A 278 7.97 -1.90 6.76
N VAL A 279 8.26 -2.54 7.87
CA VAL A 279 9.29 -2.08 8.81
C VAL A 279 10.44 -3.08 8.77
N PHE A 280 11.61 -2.61 8.37
CA PHE A 280 12.80 -3.45 8.24
C PHE A 280 13.71 -3.28 9.45
N ASN A 281 14.43 -4.34 9.84
CA ASN A 281 15.53 -4.27 10.80
C ASN A 281 16.57 -5.35 10.56
N GLN A 282 17.60 -5.39 11.40
CA GLN A 282 18.68 -6.37 11.33
C GLN A 282 18.27 -7.78 11.79
N ASP A 283 17.15 -7.92 12.51
CA ASP A 283 16.63 -9.17 13.07
C ASP A 283 17.64 -9.92 13.96
N ASP A 284 18.43 -9.18 14.72
CA ASP A 284 19.38 -9.73 15.72
C ASP A 284 18.75 -9.96 17.11
N GLY A 285 17.46 -9.63 17.25
CA GLY A 285 16.72 -9.72 18.51
C GLY A 285 17.17 -8.74 19.59
N LYS A 286 18.01 -7.76 19.26
CA LYS A 286 18.58 -6.77 20.18
C LYS A 286 18.43 -5.35 19.69
N THR A 287 18.61 -5.13 18.39
CA THR A 287 18.58 -3.82 17.77
C THR A 287 17.20 -3.53 17.23
N TRP A 288 16.55 -2.51 17.79
CA TRP A 288 15.28 -2.04 17.26
C TRP A 288 15.47 -1.35 15.91
N SER A 289 14.48 -1.52 15.02
CA SER A 289 14.39 -0.70 13.82
C SER A 289 14.29 0.79 14.18
N THR A 290 14.57 1.65 13.21
CA THR A 290 14.16 3.05 13.26
C THR A 290 12.68 3.14 13.65
N ALA A 291 12.32 4.15 14.48
CA ALA A 291 10.95 4.41 14.89
C ALA A 291 10.25 5.19 13.75
N TRP A 292 9.51 4.50 12.91
CA TRP A 292 8.74 5.10 11.84
C TRP A 292 7.40 5.59 12.35
N ILE A 293 7.02 6.82 11.98
CA ILE A 293 5.72 7.36 12.35
C ILE A 293 4.97 7.66 11.07
N VAL A 294 3.72 7.22 11.00
CA VAL A 294 2.83 7.43 9.85
C VAL A 294 1.56 8.14 10.30
N ASP A 295 1.01 8.97 9.42
CA ASP A 295 -0.22 9.70 9.69
C ASP A 295 -1.08 9.79 8.43
N ASP A 296 -2.38 9.87 8.64
CA ASP A 296 -3.41 10.17 7.65
C ASP A 296 -3.30 9.34 6.35
N PRO A 297 -3.11 7.99 6.44
CA PRO A 297 -3.21 7.14 5.26
C PRO A 297 -4.64 7.14 4.73
N LYS A 298 -4.80 7.43 3.43
CA LYS A 298 -6.10 7.54 2.76
C LYS A 298 -6.12 6.78 1.45
N LEU A 299 -7.29 6.27 1.10
CA LEU A 299 -7.57 5.63 -0.18
C LEU A 299 -8.59 6.48 -0.95
N PHE A 300 -8.29 6.75 -2.21
CA PHE A 300 -9.16 7.51 -3.11
C PHE A 300 -9.45 6.69 -4.37
N VAL A 301 -10.59 7.00 -4.99
CA VAL A 301 -10.94 6.51 -6.33
C VAL A 301 -11.51 7.65 -7.16
N VAL A 302 -11.18 7.71 -8.45
CA VAL A 302 -11.74 8.74 -9.34
C VAL A 302 -13.19 8.43 -9.70
N ARG A 303 -13.54 7.14 -9.75
CA ARG A 303 -14.89 6.67 -10.16
C ARG A 303 -15.44 5.69 -9.14
N GLY A 304 -16.76 5.68 -8.98
CA GLY A 304 -17.46 4.62 -8.24
C GLY A 304 -17.25 4.59 -6.73
N GLY A 305 -16.80 5.68 -6.11
CA GLY A 305 -16.49 5.73 -4.68
C GLY A 305 -17.68 5.42 -3.78
N GLU A 306 -18.82 6.06 -4.02
CA GLU A 306 -20.05 5.82 -3.23
C GLU A 306 -20.52 4.36 -3.29
N GLN A 307 -20.40 3.72 -4.47
CA GLN A 307 -20.77 2.33 -4.65
C GLN A 307 -19.83 1.39 -3.85
N LEU A 308 -18.53 1.66 -3.84
CA LEU A 308 -17.56 0.88 -3.08
C LEU A 308 -17.82 0.98 -1.57
N GLU A 309 -18.05 2.17 -1.03
CA GLU A 309 -18.43 2.34 0.37
C GLU A 309 -19.76 1.68 0.73
N ALA A 310 -20.77 1.79 -0.12
CA ALA A 310 -22.05 1.16 0.09
C ALA A 310 -21.97 -0.37 0.13
N ILE A 311 -21.12 -0.98 -0.70
CA ILE A 311 -20.85 -2.43 -0.68
C ILE A 311 -20.17 -2.83 0.63
N GLY A 312 -19.13 -2.10 1.04
CA GLY A 312 -18.41 -2.35 2.27
C GLY A 312 -19.31 -2.29 3.51
N ASN A 313 -20.14 -1.27 3.61
CA ASN A 313 -21.09 -1.11 4.71
C ASN A 313 -22.09 -2.27 4.82
N ARG A 314 -22.57 -2.81 3.69
CA ARG A 314 -23.45 -4.00 3.67
C ARG A 314 -22.72 -5.25 4.14
N THR A 315 -21.48 -5.43 3.73
CA THR A 315 -20.66 -6.60 4.11
C THR A 315 -20.38 -6.62 5.62
N VAL A 316 -20.12 -5.46 6.22
CA VAL A 316 -19.91 -5.32 7.66
C VAL A 316 -21.20 -5.61 8.43
N ALA A 317 -22.36 -5.14 7.96
CA ALA A 317 -23.66 -5.37 8.59
C ALA A 317 -24.14 -6.83 8.50
N ALA A 318 -23.72 -7.57 7.47
CA ALA A 318 -24.10 -8.97 7.24
C ALA A 318 -23.22 -9.99 8.01
N LYS A 319 -22.15 -9.57 8.67
CA LYS A 319 -21.31 -10.49 9.47
C LYS A 319 -22.04 -10.86 10.77
N PRO A 320 -22.42 -12.16 11.00
CA PRO A 320 -23.06 -12.56 12.24
C PRO A 320 -22.18 -12.20 13.44
N ALA A 321 -22.80 -11.74 14.53
CA ALA A 321 -22.10 -11.57 15.80
C ALA A 321 -21.39 -12.89 16.15
N ALA A 322 -20.11 -12.78 16.56
CA ALA A 322 -19.34 -13.95 16.97
C ALA A 322 -20.14 -14.77 17.99
N PRO A 323 -20.17 -16.12 17.89
CA PRO A 323 -20.90 -16.92 18.85
C PRO A 323 -20.37 -16.64 20.25
N GLN A 324 -21.26 -16.22 21.13
CA GLN A 324 -20.91 -16.04 22.54
C GLN A 324 -20.39 -17.37 23.10
N PRO A 325 -19.33 -17.39 23.93
CA PRO A 325 -18.85 -18.59 24.54
C PRO A 325 -19.97 -19.22 25.35
N ARG A 326 -20.37 -20.44 24.98
CA ARG A 326 -21.31 -21.24 25.76
C ARG A 326 -20.71 -21.45 27.14
N THR A 327 -21.35 -20.89 28.14
CA THR A 327 -21.06 -21.17 29.54
C THR A 327 -21.26 -22.67 29.74
N GLN A 328 -20.17 -23.44 29.89
CA GLN A 328 -20.26 -24.86 30.28
C GLN A 328 -20.84 -24.92 31.67
N GLN A 329 -22.09 -25.33 31.78
CA GLN A 329 -22.68 -25.74 33.08
C GLN A 329 -21.91 -26.96 33.58
N ARG A 330 -21.24 -26.81 34.73
CA ARG A 330 -20.62 -27.91 35.43
C ARG A 330 -21.70 -28.94 35.80
N PRO A 331 -21.47 -30.27 35.61
CA PRO A 331 -22.40 -31.28 36.07
C PRO A 331 -22.44 -31.27 37.61
N VAL A 332 -23.64 -31.19 38.15
CA VAL A 332 -23.89 -31.37 39.59
C VAL A 332 -23.61 -32.83 39.95
N GLN A 333 -22.53 -33.07 40.69
CA GLN A 333 -22.33 -34.38 41.32
C GLN A 333 -23.41 -34.59 42.38
N LYS A 334 -24.31 -35.58 42.15
CA LYS A 334 -25.17 -36.11 43.19
C LYS A 334 -24.34 -36.98 44.14
N ARG A 335 -24.39 -36.65 45.39
CA ARG A 335 -23.94 -37.52 46.49
C ARG A 335 -24.91 -38.71 46.69
#